data_d2d7248eec4b6334722e6f4bbede05bc
#
_entry.id   d2d7248eec4b6334722e6f4bbede05bc
#
_cell.length_a   1.000
_cell.length_b   1.000
_cell.length_c   1.000
_cell.angle_alpha   90.00
_cell.angle_beta   90.00
_cell.angle_gamma   90.00
#
_symmetry.space_group_name_H-M   'P 1'
#
loop_
_entity.id
_entity.type
_entity.pdbx_description
1 polymer ?
#
loop_
_entity_poly.entity_id
_entity_poly.type
_entity_poly.pdbx_seq_one_letter_code
_entity_poly.pdbx_strand_id
1 'polypeptide(L)'
;MIGAQPSCAPIRVIIGHINLLELLVQRKLTLSLLSVILVAILAACGLGKAEATPTPVPTETPIPTATFTATPSTPLAILVMPADLDQSMYDLYQSTVYDLAQQTGFRFQVRNTLSESDLEPALRVVIALPPDPGPGIAALAAAAPQTQFLAINVPNLTAGGNVSVLTNNVPNDIVAFVAGYIGALITDDYRIGMIYPDGNADALSALDAYTNGKAYYCGICQPYYYLPYDFPQSIPIPATESPENYGGYAVYLIQQRKVNFIYVYPDVATPDLLAYIGSSGAVQVGTTPQGGIPLYWAASISPDIVSAIQAAWPNLIAGQGGQTVQSPLKLTDVDSSLLSPAKQAQAEQVLAGLLSGQISPHGVP
;
A
#
# COMPACT_ATOMS: atom_id res chain seq x y z
N MET A 1 37.64 26.88 -39.65
CA MET A 1 37.09 25.89 -40.58
C MET A 1 35.99 25.16 -39.80
N ILE A 2 34.76 25.56 -40.03
CA ILE A 2 33.63 24.83 -40.57
C ILE A 2 33.36 23.57 -39.70
N GLY A 3 32.43 23.47 -38.77
CA GLY A 3 31.00 23.78 -38.85
C GLY A 3 30.23 22.50 -39.20
N ALA A 4 29.52 21.90 -38.25
CA ALA A 4 28.34 21.09 -38.52
C ALA A 4 27.48 20.95 -37.28
N GLN A 5 26.34 21.65 -37.26
CA GLN A 5 25.20 21.38 -36.35
C GLN A 5 24.36 20.23 -36.94
N PRO A 6 23.78 19.36 -36.11
CA PRO A 6 22.70 18.49 -36.57
C PRO A 6 21.35 19.18 -36.42
N SER A 7 20.61 19.13 -37.52
CA SER A 7 19.26 19.61 -37.80
C SER A 7 18.22 18.88 -36.96
N CYS A 8 17.34 19.66 -36.28
CA CYS A 8 16.09 19.15 -35.71
C CYS A 8 15.05 18.94 -36.81
N ALA A 9 14.54 17.74 -36.95
CA ALA A 9 13.36 17.43 -37.75
C ALA A 9 12.06 17.64 -36.92
N PRO A 10 11.01 18.20 -37.50
CA PRO A 10 9.76 18.45 -36.78
C PRO A 10 8.89 17.19 -36.71
N ILE A 11 8.38 16.93 -35.51
CA ILE A 11 7.35 15.91 -35.23
C ILE A 11 6.04 16.36 -35.89
N ARG A 12 5.56 15.60 -36.87
CA ARG A 12 4.21 15.74 -37.45
C ARG A 12 3.19 15.13 -36.48
N VAL A 13 2.37 15.98 -35.91
CA VAL A 13 1.14 15.57 -35.21
C VAL A 13 0.09 15.22 -36.26
N ILE A 14 -0.31 13.96 -36.33
CA ILE A 14 -1.41 13.51 -37.18
C ILE A 14 -2.70 13.72 -36.34
N ILE A 15 -3.42 14.81 -36.64
CA ILE A 15 -4.78 15.04 -36.13
C ILE A 15 -5.72 14.24 -37.03
N GLY A 16 -6.26 13.14 -36.50
CA GLY A 16 -7.30 12.37 -37.15
C GLY A 16 -8.60 13.17 -37.24
N HIS A 17 -9.02 13.49 -38.44
CA HIS A 17 -10.33 14.08 -38.73
C HIS A 17 -11.42 13.07 -38.37
N ILE A 18 -12.13 13.28 -37.27
CA ILE A 18 -13.38 12.58 -36.98
C ILE A 18 -14.46 13.21 -37.85
N ASN A 19 -15.01 12.44 -38.83
CA ASN A 19 -16.04 12.88 -39.76
C ASN A 19 -17.34 13.21 -39.00
N LEU A 20 -17.67 14.48 -38.96
CA LEU A 20 -18.93 15.00 -38.40
C LEU A 20 -20.19 14.40 -39.07
N LEU A 21 -20.04 13.78 -40.23
CA LEU A 21 -21.13 13.17 -41.00
C LEU A 21 -21.63 11.84 -40.38
N GLU A 22 -20.77 11.05 -39.74
CA GLU A 22 -21.17 9.79 -39.10
C GLU A 22 -22.03 10.01 -37.85
N LEU A 23 -21.77 11.07 -37.08
CA LEU A 23 -22.54 11.43 -35.90
C LEU A 23 -23.97 11.90 -36.22
N LEU A 24 -24.18 12.52 -37.38
CA LEU A 24 -25.48 13.01 -37.83
C LEU A 24 -26.36 11.87 -38.40
N VAL A 25 -25.75 10.85 -39.00
CA VAL A 25 -26.48 9.68 -39.52
C VAL A 25 -26.98 8.78 -38.39
N GLN A 26 -26.18 8.53 -37.37
CA GLN A 26 -26.61 7.74 -36.20
C GLN A 26 -27.75 8.43 -35.42
N ARG A 27 -27.74 9.76 -35.31
CA ARG A 27 -28.79 10.50 -34.58
C ARG A 27 -30.12 10.50 -35.29
N LYS A 28 -30.16 10.41 -36.64
CA LYS A 28 -31.41 10.31 -37.43
C LYS A 28 -32.00 8.89 -37.37
N LEU A 29 -31.17 7.85 -37.29
CA LEU A 29 -31.64 6.48 -37.18
C LEU A 29 -32.31 6.18 -35.83
N THR A 30 -31.78 6.72 -34.74
CA THR A 30 -32.36 6.55 -33.40
C THR A 30 -33.68 7.30 -33.21
N LEU A 31 -33.83 8.51 -33.80
CA LEU A 31 -35.12 9.22 -33.74
C LEU A 31 -36.20 8.56 -34.58
N SER A 32 -35.89 7.93 -35.72
CA SER A 32 -36.81 7.22 -36.56
C SER A 32 -37.33 5.92 -35.92
N LEU A 33 -36.50 5.22 -35.16
CA LEU A 33 -36.94 4.00 -34.41
C LEU A 33 -37.87 4.35 -33.24
N LEU A 34 -37.66 5.46 -32.56
CA LEU A 34 -38.50 5.91 -31.45
C LEU A 34 -39.92 6.30 -31.91
N SER A 35 -40.06 6.91 -33.11
CA SER A 35 -41.36 7.32 -33.64
C SER A 35 -42.21 6.14 -34.08
N VAL A 36 -41.61 5.02 -34.58
CA VAL A 36 -42.33 3.81 -34.97
C VAL A 36 -42.87 3.07 -33.75
N ILE A 37 -42.15 3.05 -32.65
CA ILE A 37 -42.57 2.41 -31.39
C ILE A 37 -43.74 3.19 -30.75
N LEU A 38 -43.74 4.51 -30.84
CA LEU A 38 -44.81 5.34 -30.27
C LEU A 38 -46.15 5.20 -31.01
N VAL A 39 -46.13 4.96 -32.34
CA VAL A 39 -47.33 4.73 -33.15
C VAL A 39 -47.93 3.33 -32.90
N ALA A 40 -47.15 2.33 -32.61
CA ALA A 40 -47.61 0.97 -32.29
C ALA A 40 -48.33 0.86 -30.94
N ILE A 41 -48.06 1.75 -29.98
CA ILE A 41 -48.71 1.74 -28.65
C ILE A 41 -50.10 2.35 -28.68
N LEU A 42 -50.40 3.25 -29.64
CA LEU A 42 -51.69 3.97 -29.76
C LEU A 42 -52.79 3.15 -30.52
N ALA A 43 -52.45 2.02 -31.15
CA ALA A 43 -53.38 1.23 -31.93
C ALA A 43 -54.10 0.08 -31.15
N ALA A 44 -53.84 -0.06 -29.83
CA ALA A 44 -54.34 -1.18 -29.00
C ALA A 44 -55.61 -0.86 -28.18
N CYS A 45 -56.28 0.25 -28.40
CA CYS A 45 -57.61 0.51 -27.81
C CYS A 45 -58.75 0.23 -28.79
N GLY A 46 -59.04 -1.03 -29.01
CA GLY A 46 -60.20 -1.51 -29.79
C GLY A 46 -61.39 -1.76 -28.90
N LEU A 47 -62.53 -1.27 -29.33
CA LEU A 47 -63.87 -1.31 -28.75
C LEU A 47 -64.31 -2.74 -28.38
N GLY A 48 -64.56 -2.99 -27.09
CA GLY A 48 -65.32 -4.11 -26.56
C GLY A 48 -66.69 -3.65 -26.06
N LYS A 49 -67.77 -4.18 -26.62
CA LYS A 49 -69.13 -3.93 -26.15
C LYS A 49 -69.31 -4.43 -24.73
N ALA A 50 -69.87 -3.59 -23.88
CA ALA A 50 -70.26 -3.99 -22.52
C ALA A 50 -71.58 -4.73 -22.51
N GLU A 51 -71.55 -5.99 -22.02
CA GLU A 51 -72.72 -6.80 -21.62
C GLU A 51 -72.86 -6.61 -20.09
N ALA A 52 -74.09 -6.26 -19.67
CA ALA A 52 -74.36 -5.93 -18.26
C ALA A 52 -74.41 -7.24 -17.42
N THR A 53 -73.42 -7.41 -16.55
CA THR A 53 -73.38 -8.48 -15.55
C THR A 53 -73.86 -7.92 -14.19
N PRO A 54 -74.61 -8.71 -13.35
CA PRO A 54 -75.22 -8.24 -12.11
C PRO A 54 -74.10 -7.78 -11.06
N THR A 55 -74.42 -6.68 -10.38
CA THR A 55 -73.62 -6.04 -9.38
C THR A 55 -73.26 -7.02 -8.25
N PRO A 56 -71.98 -7.34 -8.00
CA PRO A 56 -71.58 -8.07 -6.82
C PRO A 56 -71.65 -7.14 -5.60
N VAL A 57 -72.08 -7.70 -4.47
CA VAL A 57 -72.04 -7.09 -3.14
C VAL A 57 -70.64 -6.58 -2.83
N PRO A 58 -70.46 -5.36 -2.29
CA PRO A 58 -69.13 -4.84 -1.96
C PRO A 58 -68.49 -5.74 -0.89
N THR A 59 -67.50 -6.51 -1.30
CA THR A 59 -66.56 -7.17 -0.40
C THR A 59 -65.71 -6.09 0.24
N GLU A 60 -65.67 -6.01 1.57
CA GLU A 60 -64.82 -5.09 2.29
C GLU A 60 -63.36 -5.25 1.83
N THR A 61 -62.86 -4.20 1.19
CA THR A 61 -61.45 -4.15 0.76
C THR A 61 -60.58 -4.17 2.02
N PRO A 62 -59.67 -5.16 2.20
CA PRO A 62 -58.81 -5.15 3.35
C PRO A 62 -58.02 -3.85 3.36
N ILE A 63 -58.07 -3.11 4.49
CA ILE A 63 -57.29 -1.90 4.73
C ILE A 63 -55.82 -2.28 4.53
N PRO A 64 -55.09 -1.63 3.59
CA PRO A 64 -53.68 -1.96 3.43
C PRO A 64 -52.95 -1.71 4.76
N THR A 65 -52.50 -2.78 5.38
CA THR A 65 -51.60 -2.70 6.55
C THR A 65 -50.39 -1.87 6.14
N ALA A 66 -50.22 -0.72 6.77
CA ALA A 66 -49.03 0.11 6.52
C ALA A 66 -47.79 -0.73 6.80
N THR A 67 -47.16 -1.21 5.74
CA THR A 67 -45.83 -1.84 5.84
C THR A 67 -44.87 -0.72 6.23
N PHE A 68 -44.43 -0.71 7.46
CA PHE A 68 -43.37 0.21 7.90
C PHE A 68 -42.13 -0.11 7.04
N THR A 69 -41.86 0.74 6.05
CA THR A 69 -40.58 0.72 5.37
C THR A 69 -39.53 1.11 6.39
N ALA A 70 -38.68 0.16 6.76
CA ALA A 70 -37.59 0.43 7.69
C ALA A 70 -36.77 1.60 7.14
N THR A 71 -36.68 2.68 7.89
CA THR A 71 -35.82 3.81 7.54
C THR A 71 -34.39 3.26 7.39
N PRO A 72 -33.71 3.47 6.26
CA PRO A 72 -32.34 2.98 6.10
C PRO A 72 -31.46 3.55 7.21
N SER A 73 -30.94 2.67 8.06
CA SER A 73 -30.02 3.07 9.12
C SER A 73 -28.70 3.53 8.51
N THR A 74 -28.13 4.62 9.02
CA THR A 74 -26.81 5.10 8.57
C THR A 74 -25.78 3.97 8.71
N PRO A 75 -25.01 3.66 7.66
CA PRO A 75 -24.03 2.59 7.70
C PRO A 75 -22.97 2.85 8.78
N LEU A 76 -22.43 1.76 9.35
CA LEU A 76 -21.45 1.80 10.44
C LEU A 76 -20.12 1.21 9.98
N ALA A 77 -19.04 1.87 10.37
CA ALA A 77 -17.67 1.37 10.33
C ALA A 77 -17.13 1.20 11.77
N ILE A 78 -16.50 0.08 12.05
CA ILE A 78 -15.85 -0.20 13.33
C ILE A 78 -14.34 -0.39 13.09
N LEU A 79 -13.53 0.31 13.89
CA LEU A 79 -12.10 0.08 14.01
C LEU A 79 -11.82 -0.68 15.30
N VAL A 80 -11.20 -1.86 15.19
CA VAL A 80 -10.84 -2.70 16.33
C VAL A 80 -9.34 -2.60 16.56
N MET A 81 -8.95 -2.09 17.71
CA MET A 81 -7.55 -1.89 18.11
C MET A 81 -7.28 -2.43 19.49
N PRO A 82 -6.10 -3.05 19.74
CA PRO A 82 -5.73 -3.50 21.08
C PRO A 82 -5.60 -2.31 22.04
N ALA A 83 -5.88 -2.54 23.32
CA ALA A 83 -5.87 -1.49 24.32
C ALA A 83 -4.45 -1.00 24.70
N ASP A 84 -3.43 -1.78 24.38
CA ASP A 84 -2.01 -1.53 24.63
C ASP A 84 -1.27 -0.95 23.41
N LEU A 85 -2.00 -0.56 22.37
CA LEU A 85 -1.40 0.09 21.20
C LEU A 85 -0.76 1.43 21.61
N ASP A 86 0.41 1.72 21.05
CA ASP A 86 1.04 3.03 21.21
C ASP A 86 0.10 4.18 20.84
N GLN A 87 0.09 5.23 21.68
CA GLN A 87 -0.89 6.32 21.54
C GLN A 87 -0.79 7.03 20.18
N SER A 88 0.41 7.21 19.64
CA SER A 88 0.60 7.87 18.34
C SER A 88 0.04 7.04 17.19
N MET A 89 0.21 5.72 17.27
CA MET A 89 -0.37 4.78 16.30
C MET A 89 -1.89 4.68 16.46
N TYR A 90 -2.37 4.68 17.71
CA TYR A 90 -3.81 4.70 17.98
C TYR A 90 -4.48 5.93 17.33
N ASP A 91 -3.95 7.12 17.60
CA ASP A 91 -4.48 8.38 17.07
C ASP A 91 -4.42 8.41 15.53
N LEU A 92 -3.35 7.88 14.94
CA LEU A 92 -3.17 7.80 13.49
C LEU A 92 -4.23 6.91 12.83
N TYR A 93 -4.44 5.69 13.33
CA TYR A 93 -5.46 4.79 12.77
C TYR A 93 -6.86 5.32 13.00
N GLN A 94 -7.14 5.83 14.20
CA GLN A 94 -8.44 6.38 14.53
C GLN A 94 -8.79 7.56 13.63
N SER A 95 -7.90 8.54 13.47
CA SER A 95 -8.14 9.71 12.61
C SER A 95 -8.32 9.29 11.15
N THR A 96 -7.47 8.38 10.65
CA THR A 96 -7.55 7.89 9.26
C THR A 96 -8.92 7.27 8.97
N VAL A 97 -9.37 6.33 9.80
CA VAL A 97 -10.64 5.63 9.54
C VAL A 97 -11.84 6.53 9.85
N TYR A 98 -11.74 7.42 10.84
CA TYR A 98 -12.76 8.43 11.12
C TYR A 98 -12.98 9.34 9.89
N ASP A 99 -11.92 9.88 9.32
CA ASP A 99 -12.01 10.77 8.17
C ASP A 99 -12.63 10.08 6.95
N LEU A 100 -12.24 8.83 6.68
CA LEU A 100 -12.82 8.01 5.61
C LEU A 100 -14.31 7.76 5.85
N ALA A 101 -14.69 7.41 7.07
CA ALA A 101 -16.08 7.19 7.45
C ALA A 101 -16.92 8.47 7.28
N GLN A 102 -16.41 9.62 7.75
CA GLN A 102 -17.10 10.91 7.61
C GLN A 102 -17.28 11.31 6.14
N GLN A 103 -16.26 11.20 5.31
CA GLN A 103 -16.29 11.51 3.89
C GLN A 103 -17.32 10.67 3.12
N THR A 104 -17.59 9.46 3.59
CA THR A 104 -18.51 8.51 2.94
C THR A 104 -19.87 8.39 3.64
N GLY A 105 -20.12 9.20 4.69
CA GLY A 105 -21.39 9.26 5.41
C GLY A 105 -21.65 8.07 6.34
N PHE A 106 -20.58 7.41 6.82
CA PHE A 106 -20.66 6.33 7.79
C PHE A 106 -20.65 6.86 9.23
N ARG A 107 -21.36 6.19 10.15
CA ARG A 107 -21.07 6.29 11.58
C ARG A 107 -19.76 5.57 11.86
N PHE A 108 -19.00 6.05 12.83
CA PHE A 108 -17.72 5.46 13.21
C PHE A 108 -17.69 5.10 14.69
N GLN A 109 -17.10 3.95 15.02
CA GLN A 109 -16.84 3.51 16.39
C GLN A 109 -15.47 2.86 16.49
N VAL A 110 -14.84 3.00 17.66
CA VAL A 110 -13.63 2.27 18.04
C VAL A 110 -13.98 1.24 19.10
N ARG A 111 -13.41 0.05 18.99
CA ARG A 111 -13.57 -1.07 19.91
C ARG A 111 -12.21 -1.70 20.21
N ASN A 112 -12.07 -2.31 21.40
CA ASN A 112 -10.88 -3.10 21.72
C ASN A 112 -11.08 -4.58 21.37
N THR A 113 -12.32 -5.03 21.30
CA THR A 113 -12.73 -6.38 20.91
C THR A 113 -13.99 -6.29 20.05
N LEU A 114 -14.29 -7.35 19.30
CA LEU A 114 -15.50 -7.47 18.52
C LEU A 114 -16.18 -8.81 18.85
N SER A 115 -17.50 -8.80 18.98
CA SER A 115 -18.33 -9.96 19.28
C SER A 115 -19.50 -10.07 18.30
N GLU A 116 -20.20 -11.21 18.28
CA GLU A 116 -21.40 -11.38 17.43
C GLU A 116 -22.49 -10.36 17.76
N SER A 117 -22.59 -9.90 19.01
CA SER A 117 -23.56 -8.87 19.41
C SER A 117 -23.30 -7.49 18.80
N ASP A 118 -22.10 -7.24 18.29
CA ASP A 118 -21.72 -5.99 17.61
C ASP A 118 -22.09 -6.01 16.12
N LEU A 119 -22.51 -7.18 15.58
CA LEU A 119 -22.85 -7.37 14.17
C LEU A 119 -24.27 -6.86 13.84
N GLU A 120 -24.50 -5.57 14.07
CA GLU A 120 -25.80 -4.95 13.74
C GLU A 120 -26.01 -4.85 12.19
N PRO A 121 -27.27 -4.82 11.72
CA PRO A 121 -27.55 -4.75 10.26
C PRO A 121 -26.98 -3.51 9.56
N ALA A 122 -26.63 -2.46 10.31
CA ALA A 122 -25.99 -1.26 9.76
C ALA A 122 -24.47 -1.39 9.59
N LEU A 123 -23.84 -2.40 10.20
CA LEU A 123 -22.41 -2.62 10.13
C LEU A 123 -22.00 -3.02 8.70
N ARG A 124 -21.12 -2.25 8.08
CA ARG A 124 -20.65 -2.47 6.71
C ARG A 124 -19.17 -2.73 6.61
N VAL A 125 -18.37 -2.09 7.45
CA VAL A 125 -16.90 -2.19 7.41
C VAL A 125 -16.37 -2.41 8.82
N VAL A 126 -15.47 -3.38 8.94
CA VAL A 126 -14.65 -3.61 10.14
C VAL A 126 -13.20 -3.58 9.71
N ILE A 127 -12.39 -2.75 10.36
CA ILE A 127 -10.94 -2.74 10.23
C ILE A 127 -10.37 -3.22 11.57
N ALA A 128 -9.56 -4.27 11.54
CA ALA A 128 -9.01 -4.87 12.75
C ALA A 128 -7.50 -4.97 12.71
N LEU A 129 -6.86 -4.52 13.80
CA LEU A 129 -5.44 -4.71 14.09
C LEU A 129 -5.24 -5.99 14.92
N PRO A 130 -4.04 -6.59 14.93
CA PRO A 130 -3.74 -7.73 15.78
C PRO A 130 -3.81 -7.35 17.27
N PRO A 131 -4.10 -8.30 18.17
CA PRO A 131 -4.40 -9.70 17.88
C PRO A 131 -5.76 -9.89 17.21
N ASP A 132 -6.04 -11.13 16.71
CA ASP A 132 -7.35 -11.46 16.13
C ASP A 132 -8.46 -11.24 17.17
N PRO A 133 -9.45 -10.35 16.91
CA PRO A 133 -10.39 -9.92 17.93
C PRO A 133 -11.41 -11.01 18.29
N GLY A 134 -11.65 -11.21 19.58
CA GLY A 134 -12.74 -12.00 20.14
C GLY A 134 -12.82 -13.45 19.61
N PRO A 135 -13.95 -13.85 18.96
CA PRO A 135 -14.13 -15.19 18.40
C PRO A 135 -13.34 -15.43 17.12
N GLY A 136 -12.61 -14.42 16.63
CA GLY A 136 -11.84 -14.43 15.40
C GLY A 136 -12.60 -13.82 14.21
N ILE A 137 -11.85 -13.11 13.36
CA ILE A 137 -12.40 -12.42 12.18
C ILE A 137 -13.12 -13.39 11.24
N ALA A 138 -12.57 -14.59 11.05
CA ALA A 138 -13.16 -15.59 10.16
C ALA A 138 -14.59 -15.99 10.62
N ALA A 139 -14.81 -16.20 11.91
CA ALA A 139 -16.11 -16.54 12.47
C ALA A 139 -17.10 -15.37 12.36
N LEU A 140 -16.66 -14.15 12.69
CA LEU A 140 -17.47 -12.94 12.58
C LEU A 140 -17.86 -12.64 11.12
N ALA A 141 -16.95 -12.85 10.18
CA ALA A 141 -17.21 -12.67 8.76
C ALA A 141 -18.23 -13.66 8.22
N ALA A 142 -18.19 -14.91 8.67
CA ALA A 142 -19.19 -15.92 8.32
C ALA A 142 -20.60 -15.57 8.88
N ALA A 143 -20.66 -14.96 10.09
CA ALA A 143 -21.91 -14.52 10.71
C ALA A 143 -22.51 -13.25 10.08
N ALA A 144 -21.67 -12.41 9.44
CA ALA A 144 -22.09 -11.13 8.82
C ALA A 144 -21.61 -11.01 7.35
N PRO A 145 -22.20 -11.76 6.41
CA PRO A 145 -21.71 -11.81 5.03
C PRO A 145 -21.83 -10.48 4.25
N GLN A 146 -22.66 -9.53 4.72
CA GLN A 146 -22.75 -8.17 4.14
C GLN A 146 -21.75 -7.18 4.72
N THR A 147 -21.02 -7.54 5.77
CA THR A 147 -19.97 -6.72 6.38
C THR A 147 -18.65 -7.08 5.76
N GLN A 148 -17.87 -6.09 5.36
CA GLN A 148 -16.51 -6.26 4.85
C GLN A 148 -15.50 -6.12 5.97
N PHE A 149 -14.57 -7.05 6.07
CA PHE A 149 -13.51 -7.07 7.07
C PHE A 149 -12.18 -6.80 6.40
N LEU A 150 -11.41 -5.85 6.95
CA LEU A 150 -10.01 -5.62 6.61
C LEU A 150 -9.15 -5.96 7.82
N ALA A 151 -8.47 -7.08 7.76
CA ALA A 151 -7.55 -7.53 8.79
C ALA A 151 -6.13 -7.02 8.48
N ILE A 152 -5.55 -6.22 9.37
CA ILE A 152 -4.22 -5.65 9.20
C ILE A 152 -3.23 -6.50 9.99
N ASN A 153 -2.34 -7.19 9.31
CA ASN A 153 -1.30 -8.06 9.91
C ASN A 153 -1.82 -9.10 10.94
N VAL A 154 -3.06 -9.52 10.81
CA VAL A 154 -3.60 -10.58 11.67
C VAL A 154 -3.00 -11.91 11.23
N PRO A 155 -2.27 -12.62 12.11
CA PRO A 155 -1.58 -13.86 11.74
C PRO A 155 -2.58 -14.98 11.41
N ASN A 156 -2.16 -15.89 10.51
CA ASN A 156 -2.90 -17.08 10.12
C ASN A 156 -4.28 -16.84 9.48
N LEU A 157 -4.55 -15.61 9.03
CA LEU A 157 -5.78 -15.27 8.32
C LEU A 157 -5.52 -15.22 6.82
N THR A 158 -6.39 -15.83 6.03
CA THR A 158 -6.34 -15.80 4.57
C THR A 158 -7.46 -14.94 4.01
N ALA A 159 -7.16 -14.19 2.96
CA ALA A 159 -8.16 -13.41 2.23
C ALA A 159 -9.16 -14.31 1.51
N GLY A 160 -10.43 -13.92 1.51
CA GLY A 160 -11.50 -14.64 0.84
C GLY A 160 -12.89 -14.16 1.28
N GLY A 161 -13.90 -14.33 0.43
CA GLY A 161 -15.26 -13.88 0.71
C GLY A 161 -15.31 -12.38 1.05
N ASN A 162 -15.75 -12.06 2.25
CA ASN A 162 -15.82 -10.68 2.77
C ASN A 162 -14.63 -10.30 3.69
N VAL A 163 -13.56 -11.12 3.71
CA VAL A 163 -12.34 -10.85 4.50
C VAL A 163 -11.21 -10.45 3.57
N SER A 164 -10.76 -9.22 3.65
CA SER A 164 -9.51 -8.74 3.05
C SER A 164 -8.39 -8.76 4.09
N VAL A 165 -7.18 -9.12 3.65
CA VAL A 165 -6.00 -9.15 4.51
C VAL A 165 -4.99 -8.13 3.99
N LEU A 166 -4.63 -7.18 4.83
CA LEU A 166 -3.56 -6.23 4.57
C LEU A 166 -2.29 -6.76 5.22
N THR A 167 -1.28 -7.04 4.39
CA THR A 167 0.00 -7.56 4.84
C THR A 167 1.08 -6.48 4.84
N ASN A 168 1.90 -6.46 5.89
CA ASN A 168 3.12 -5.64 5.97
C ASN A 168 4.34 -6.40 5.44
N ASN A 169 4.14 -7.35 4.53
CA ASN A 169 5.28 -8.04 3.97
C ASN A 169 6.16 -7.01 3.22
N VAL A 170 7.34 -6.74 3.80
CA VAL A 170 8.30 -5.78 3.25
C VAL A 170 9.19 -6.54 2.26
N PRO A 171 9.18 -6.18 0.97
CA PRO A 171 10.11 -6.78 0.01
C PRO A 171 11.55 -6.33 0.33
N ASN A 172 12.35 -7.24 0.90
CA ASN A 172 13.71 -6.93 1.36
C ASN A 172 14.65 -6.49 0.24
N ASP A 173 14.41 -6.92 -0.98
CA ASP A 173 15.14 -6.50 -2.18
C ASP A 173 14.85 -5.02 -2.51
N ILE A 174 13.60 -4.57 -2.44
CA ILE A 174 13.24 -3.15 -2.63
C ILE A 174 13.88 -2.29 -1.54
N VAL A 175 13.79 -2.71 -0.27
CA VAL A 175 14.41 -1.98 0.85
C VAL A 175 15.91 -1.88 0.65
N ALA A 176 16.57 -2.97 0.31
CA ALA A 176 18.02 -3.01 0.11
C ALA A 176 18.44 -2.15 -1.08
N PHE A 177 17.70 -2.16 -2.19
CA PHE A 177 17.96 -1.28 -3.33
C PHE A 177 17.90 0.19 -2.91
N VAL A 178 16.83 0.61 -2.23
CA VAL A 178 16.65 1.99 -1.77
C VAL A 178 17.75 2.37 -0.76
N ALA A 179 18.13 1.45 0.14
CA ALA A 179 19.24 1.67 1.07
C ALA A 179 20.57 1.86 0.34
N GLY A 180 20.87 1.06 -0.68
CA GLY A 180 22.06 1.21 -1.52
C GLY A 180 22.07 2.53 -2.31
N TYR A 181 20.90 2.93 -2.84
CA TYR A 181 20.72 4.22 -3.51
C TYR A 181 20.94 5.40 -2.55
N ILE A 182 20.30 5.39 -1.37
CA ILE A 182 20.46 6.45 -0.36
C ILE A 182 21.91 6.50 0.11
N GLY A 183 22.55 5.35 0.37
CA GLY A 183 23.95 5.29 0.76
C GLY A 183 24.87 5.98 -0.23
N ALA A 184 24.69 5.73 -1.53
CA ALA A 184 25.44 6.39 -2.59
C ALA A 184 25.10 7.89 -2.71
N LEU A 185 23.84 8.25 -2.49
CA LEU A 185 23.33 9.63 -2.59
C LEU A 185 23.87 10.56 -1.47
N ILE A 186 24.08 10.01 -0.26
CA ILE A 186 24.44 10.85 0.90
C ILE A 186 25.90 10.76 1.30
N THR A 187 26.64 9.74 0.86
CA THR A 187 28.08 9.61 1.13
C THR A 187 28.91 10.29 0.04
N ASP A 188 29.91 11.07 0.43
CA ASP A 188 30.77 11.80 -0.52
C ASP A 188 31.72 10.87 -1.32
N ASP A 189 32.02 9.70 -0.77
CA ASP A 189 33.05 8.79 -1.28
C ASP A 189 32.56 7.33 -1.47
N TYR A 190 31.23 7.12 -1.42
CA TYR A 190 30.56 5.85 -1.75
C TYR A 190 30.99 4.63 -0.93
N ARG A 191 31.55 4.84 0.25
CA ARG A 191 32.00 3.76 1.14
C ARG A 191 30.86 3.13 1.91
N ILE A 192 30.00 2.45 1.18
CA ILE A 192 28.80 1.82 1.72
C ILE A 192 29.03 0.33 1.97
N GLY A 193 28.28 -0.24 2.90
CA GLY A 193 28.37 -1.67 3.23
C GLY A 193 27.07 -2.27 3.72
N MET A 194 27.01 -3.61 3.73
CA MET A 194 25.87 -4.39 4.17
C MET A 194 26.28 -5.51 5.12
N ILE A 195 25.52 -5.67 6.22
CA ILE A 195 25.60 -6.82 7.14
C ILE A 195 24.36 -7.67 6.94
N TYR A 196 24.53 -9.00 6.75
CA TYR A 196 23.43 -9.89 6.42
C TYR A 196 23.64 -11.30 7.00
N PRO A 197 22.59 -12.12 7.18
CA PRO A 197 22.73 -13.49 7.67
C PRO A 197 23.32 -14.41 6.58
N ASP A 198 24.28 -15.26 6.96
CA ASP A 198 24.87 -16.26 6.07
C ASP A 198 23.87 -17.36 5.71
N GLY A 199 23.96 -17.86 4.47
CA GLY A 199 23.13 -18.96 3.98
C GLY A 199 21.64 -18.60 3.73
N ASN A 200 21.24 -17.33 3.89
CA ASN A 200 19.89 -16.86 3.61
C ASN A 200 19.79 -16.37 2.14
N ALA A 201 18.98 -17.06 1.33
CA ALA A 201 18.82 -16.74 -0.09
C ALA A 201 18.19 -15.36 -0.33
N ASP A 202 17.24 -14.95 0.51
CA ASP A 202 16.59 -13.62 0.40
C ASP A 202 17.58 -12.51 0.77
N ALA A 203 18.47 -12.75 1.73
CA ALA A 203 19.52 -11.81 2.08
C ALA A 203 20.58 -11.65 0.98
N LEU A 204 20.88 -12.73 0.25
CA LEU A 204 21.76 -12.67 -0.94
C LEU A 204 21.10 -11.91 -2.08
N SER A 205 19.81 -12.12 -2.31
CA SER A 205 19.00 -11.34 -3.25
C SER A 205 18.98 -9.85 -2.88
N ALA A 206 18.82 -9.56 -1.59
CA ALA A 206 18.87 -8.19 -1.07
C ALA A 206 20.28 -7.55 -1.24
N LEU A 207 21.37 -8.31 -1.09
CA LEU A 207 22.72 -7.82 -1.34
C LEU A 207 22.95 -7.44 -2.81
N ASP A 208 22.42 -8.25 -3.75
CA ASP A 208 22.44 -7.90 -5.17
C ASP A 208 21.65 -6.61 -5.42
N ALA A 209 20.43 -6.52 -4.89
CA ALA A 209 19.60 -5.30 -4.99
C ALA A 209 20.27 -4.07 -4.37
N TYR A 210 20.94 -4.20 -3.22
CA TYR A 210 21.71 -3.14 -2.59
C TYR A 210 22.84 -2.62 -3.48
N THR A 211 23.54 -3.54 -4.14
CA THR A 211 24.60 -3.21 -5.09
C THR A 211 24.05 -2.50 -6.32
N ASN A 212 22.91 -2.97 -6.82
CA ASN A 212 22.21 -2.35 -7.95
C ASN A 212 21.68 -0.95 -7.61
N GLY A 213 21.20 -0.73 -6.36
CA GLY A 213 20.78 0.59 -5.89
C GLY A 213 21.90 1.63 -5.92
N LYS A 214 23.11 1.26 -5.45
CA LYS A 214 24.30 2.09 -5.62
C LYS A 214 24.60 2.37 -7.10
N ALA A 215 24.62 1.32 -7.91
CA ALA A 215 24.93 1.45 -9.33
C ALA A 215 23.90 2.31 -10.08
N TYR A 216 22.63 2.23 -9.69
CA TYR A 216 21.57 3.05 -10.26
C TYR A 216 21.78 4.54 -10.01
N TYR A 217 22.32 4.92 -8.84
CA TYR A 217 22.64 6.32 -8.54
C TYR A 217 23.78 6.86 -9.40
N CYS A 218 24.86 6.13 -9.55
CA CYS A 218 26.09 6.70 -10.10
C CYS A 218 26.93 5.75 -10.98
N GLY A 219 26.42 4.57 -11.32
CA GLY A 219 27.21 3.60 -12.12
C GLY A 219 28.42 3.08 -11.36
N ILE A 220 29.62 3.36 -11.89
CA ILE A 220 30.89 2.92 -11.29
C ILE A 220 31.41 4.02 -10.34
N CYS A 221 30.78 4.17 -9.19
CA CYS A 221 31.24 5.10 -8.16
C CYS A 221 32.28 4.47 -7.26
N GLN A 222 33.40 5.16 -7.07
CA GLN A 222 34.46 4.74 -6.18
C GLN A 222 34.99 5.96 -5.40
N PRO A 223 35.65 5.73 -4.24
CA PRO A 223 36.38 6.78 -3.54
C PRO A 223 37.39 7.49 -4.43
N TYR A 224 37.63 8.78 -4.17
CA TYR A 224 38.62 9.60 -4.91
C TYR A 224 40.05 9.15 -4.67
N TYR A 225 40.29 8.30 -3.68
CA TYR A 225 41.62 7.76 -3.33
C TYR A 225 41.61 6.23 -3.48
N TYR A 226 42.77 5.69 -3.76
CA TYR A 226 42.89 4.25 -3.96
C TYR A 226 42.64 3.46 -2.67
N LEU A 227 41.76 2.49 -2.75
CA LEU A 227 41.58 1.44 -1.76
C LEU A 227 41.77 0.08 -2.46
N PRO A 228 42.32 -0.95 -1.78
CA PRO A 228 42.58 -2.26 -2.39
C PRO A 228 41.32 -3.13 -2.52
N TYR A 229 40.14 -2.54 -2.44
CA TYR A 229 38.83 -3.22 -2.52
C TYR A 229 37.75 -2.26 -2.99
N ASP A 230 36.72 -2.80 -3.62
CA ASP A 230 35.58 -2.08 -4.15
C ASP A 230 34.43 -1.94 -3.15
N PHE A 231 33.45 -1.07 -3.43
CA PHE A 231 32.22 -0.89 -2.66
C PHE A 231 31.01 -1.20 -3.53
N PRO A 232 29.92 -1.77 -2.92
CA PRO A 232 29.70 -1.97 -1.50
C PRO A 232 30.56 -3.08 -0.91
N GLN A 233 30.96 -2.94 0.35
CA GLN A 233 31.52 -4.04 1.13
C GLN A 233 30.41 -4.79 1.82
N SER A 234 30.50 -6.11 1.94
CA SER A 234 29.51 -6.92 2.63
C SER A 234 30.15 -7.93 3.57
N ILE A 235 29.43 -8.29 4.62
CA ILE A 235 29.88 -9.30 5.56
C ILE A 235 28.69 -10.16 6.03
N PRO A 236 28.76 -11.50 5.85
CA PRO A 236 27.76 -12.42 6.36
C PRO A 236 27.98 -12.69 7.85
N ILE A 237 26.90 -12.80 8.61
CA ILE A 237 26.89 -13.30 9.99
C ILE A 237 26.48 -14.76 9.97
N PRO A 238 27.32 -15.69 10.46
CA PRO A 238 26.98 -17.10 10.54
C PRO A 238 25.72 -17.35 11.39
N ALA A 239 24.87 -18.29 10.99
CA ALA A 239 23.66 -18.64 11.72
C ALA A 239 23.91 -19.17 13.16
N THR A 240 25.15 -19.58 13.45
CA THR A 240 25.57 -20.04 14.78
C THR A 240 26.12 -18.93 15.67
N GLU A 241 26.22 -17.68 15.13
CA GLU A 241 26.76 -16.56 15.87
C GLU A 241 25.73 -16.01 16.85
N SER A 242 26.18 -15.67 18.03
CA SER A 242 25.35 -15.04 19.06
C SER A 242 25.13 -13.57 18.79
N PRO A 243 23.91 -13.02 18.99
CA PRO A 243 23.61 -11.60 18.74
C PRO A 243 24.51 -10.60 19.47
N GLU A 244 25.00 -10.93 20.67
CA GLU A 244 25.93 -10.13 21.43
C GLU A 244 27.28 -9.91 20.74
N ASN A 245 27.65 -10.75 19.79
CA ASN A 245 28.91 -10.66 19.03
C ASN A 245 28.76 -9.89 17.71
N TYR A 246 27.55 -9.51 17.29
CA TYR A 246 27.31 -8.88 15.99
C TYR A 246 28.09 -7.57 15.82
N GLY A 247 28.37 -6.84 16.91
CA GLY A 247 29.21 -5.64 16.90
C GLY A 247 30.59 -5.85 16.24
N GLY A 248 31.18 -7.05 16.35
CA GLY A 248 32.47 -7.37 15.73
C GLY A 248 32.45 -7.27 14.19
N TYR A 249 31.34 -7.60 13.56
CA TYR A 249 31.14 -7.49 12.10
C TYR A 249 31.08 -6.03 11.66
N ALA A 250 30.42 -5.18 12.46
CA ALA A 250 30.40 -3.72 12.20
C ALA A 250 31.80 -3.11 12.39
N VAL A 251 32.56 -3.52 13.44
CA VAL A 251 33.97 -3.14 13.62
C VAL A 251 34.80 -3.43 12.37
N TYR A 252 34.67 -4.63 11.83
CA TYR A 252 35.38 -5.02 10.61
C TYR A 252 35.07 -4.09 9.44
N LEU A 253 33.78 -3.86 9.14
CA LEU A 253 33.39 -2.96 8.05
C LEU A 253 33.87 -1.52 8.26
N ILE A 254 33.67 -0.97 9.47
CA ILE A 254 33.98 0.45 9.76
C ILE A 254 35.49 0.64 9.83
N GLN A 255 36.21 -0.18 10.59
CA GLN A 255 37.62 0.07 10.88
C GLN A 255 38.57 -0.49 9.83
N GLN A 256 38.29 -1.70 9.32
CA GLN A 256 39.19 -2.36 8.36
C GLN A 256 38.80 -2.06 6.91
N ARG A 257 37.48 -2.00 6.61
CA ARG A 257 36.98 -1.72 5.26
C ARG A 257 36.61 -0.25 5.03
N LYS A 258 36.75 0.59 6.06
CA LYS A 258 36.52 2.04 5.99
C LYS A 258 35.10 2.43 5.54
N VAL A 259 34.13 1.56 5.79
CA VAL A 259 32.70 1.80 5.50
C VAL A 259 32.19 2.93 6.42
N ASN A 260 31.43 3.87 5.87
CA ASN A 260 30.83 4.99 6.61
C ASN A 260 29.31 5.06 6.48
N PHE A 261 28.72 4.11 5.71
CA PHE A 261 27.28 3.91 5.61
C PHE A 261 26.97 2.41 5.62
N ILE A 262 26.07 1.96 6.50
CA ILE A 262 25.76 0.54 6.66
C ILE A 262 24.25 0.30 6.60
N TYR A 263 23.85 -0.62 5.72
CA TYR A 263 22.57 -1.28 5.77
C TYR A 263 22.70 -2.62 6.51
N VAL A 264 21.85 -2.85 7.50
CA VAL A 264 21.76 -4.12 8.22
C VAL A 264 20.49 -4.84 7.79
N TYR A 265 20.64 -6.07 7.28
CA TYR A 265 19.48 -6.89 6.91
C TYR A 265 18.59 -7.15 8.14
N PRO A 266 17.25 -7.10 8.02
CA PRO A 266 16.33 -7.10 9.16
C PRO A 266 16.53 -8.25 10.16
N ASP A 267 16.82 -9.46 9.70
CA ASP A 267 16.98 -10.65 10.56
C ASP A 267 18.16 -10.55 11.56
N VAL A 268 19.13 -9.70 11.26
CA VAL A 268 20.31 -9.49 12.12
C VAL A 268 20.40 -8.05 12.66
N ALA A 269 19.39 -7.22 12.42
CA ALA A 269 19.33 -5.83 12.85
C ALA A 269 18.92 -5.72 14.34
N THR A 270 19.78 -6.18 15.25
CA THR A 270 19.54 -6.06 16.69
C THR A 270 19.73 -4.63 17.17
N PRO A 271 19.00 -4.18 18.22
CA PRO A 271 19.16 -2.85 18.80
C PRO A 271 20.61 -2.53 19.18
N ASP A 272 21.34 -3.50 19.75
CA ASP A 272 22.73 -3.32 20.16
C ASP A 272 23.67 -3.13 18.97
N LEU A 273 23.47 -3.88 17.88
CA LEU A 273 24.25 -3.72 16.65
C LEU A 273 24.01 -2.32 16.03
N LEU A 274 22.75 -1.92 15.91
CA LEU A 274 22.40 -0.61 15.34
C LEU A 274 22.90 0.54 16.20
N ALA A 275 22.81 0.43 17.53
CA ALA A 275 23.37 1.42 18.46
C ALA A 275 24.90 1.51 18.36
N TYR A 276 25.58 0.36 18.21
CA TYR A 276 27.04 0.33 18.02
C TYR A 276 27.45 1.03 16.72
N ILE A 277 26.78 0.72 15.59
CA ILE A 277 27.06 1.35 14.28
C ILE A 277 26.91 2.88 14.39
N GLY A 278 25.78 3.35 14.95
CA GLY A 278 25.53 4.77 15.14
C GLY A 278 26.56 5.45 16.06
N SER A 279 26.91 4.83 17.19
CA SER A 279 27.94 5.37 18.10
C SER A 279 29.33 5.46 17.45
N SER A 280 29.58 4.64 16.44
CA SER A 280 30.80 4.67 15.64
C SER A 280 30.81 5.75 14.55
N GLY A 281 29.72 6.52 14.40
CA GLY A 281 29.58 7.59 13.42
C GLY A 281 29.26 7.12 12.00
N ALA A 282 28.94 5.86 11.79
CA ALA A 282 28.50 5.37 10.49
C ALA A 282 26.99 5.64 10.32
N VAL A 283 26.60 6.13 9.14
CA VAL A 283 25.20 6.41 8.80
C VAL A 283 24.46 5.11 8.50
N GLN A 284 23.20 5.06 8.86
CA GLN A 284 22.34 3.88 8.70
C GLN A 284 21.02 4.21 8.04
N VAL A 285 20.50 3.25 7.30
CA VAL A 285 19.15 3.19 6.75
C VAL A 285 18.66 1.75 6.88
N GLY A 286 17.39 1.54 7.10
CA GLY A 286 16.82 0.20 7.16
C GLY A 286 15.30 0.21 7.31
N THR A 287 14.73 -0.89 7.75
CA THR A 287 13.34 -0.94 8.23
C THR A 287 13.24 -0.26 9.59
N THR A 288 12.03 0.09 10.04
CA THR A 288 11.84 0.71 11.36
C THR A 288 12.53 -0.10 12.45
N PRO A 289 13.52 0.47 13.17
CA PRO A 289 14.31 -0.28 14.16
C PRO A 289 13.49 -0.55 15.42
N GLN A 290 13.73 -1.71 16.03
CA GLN A 290 13.21 -2.02 17.35
C GLN A 290 14.00 -1.28 18.44
N GLY A 291 13.33 -0.84 19.51
CA GLY A 291 13.99 -0.19 20.65
C GLY A 291 14.30 1.31 20.46
N GLY A 292 13.81 1.91 19.38
CA GLY A 292 13.98 3.34 19.07
C GLY A 292 15.02 3.64 18.00
N ILE A 293 15.01 4.88 17.51
CA ILE A 293 15.87 5.33 16.41
C ILE A 293 17.32 5.50 16.93
N PRO A 294 18.31 4.79 16.36
CA PRO A 294 19.70 4.93 16.77
C PRO A 294 20.33 6.23 16.24
N LEU A 295 21.50 6.59 16.76
CA LEU A 295 22.28 7.71 16.23
C LEU A 295 22.65 7.49 14.75
N TYR A 296 22.78 8.55 13.98
CA TYR A 296 23.11 8.52 12.55
C TYR A 296 22.17 7.67 11.70
N TRP A 297 20.91 7.59 12.11
CA TRP A 297 19.84 6.98 11.32
C TRP A 297 19.30 8.00 10.33
N ALA A 298 19.48 7.74 9.03
CA ALA A 298 19.07 8.70 8.01
C ALA A 298 17.59 8.58 7.65
N ALA A 299 17.06 7.37 7.59
CA ALA A 299 15.63 7.13 7.33
C ALA A 299 15.25 5.66 7.61
N SER A 300 13.97 5.43 7.88
CA SER A 300 13.33 4.11 7.84
C SER A 300 12.59 3.93 6.52
N ILE A 301 12.62 2.71 5.96
CA ILE A 301 11.81 2.30 4.82
C ILE A 301 10.71 1.38 5.37
N SER A 302 9.49 1.91 5.47
CA SER A 302 8.41 1.29 6.25
C SER A 302 7.14 1.11 5.43
N PRO A 303 6.30 0.13 5.76
CA PRO A 303 4.98 0.00 5.15
C PRO A 303 4.10 1.22 5.42
N ASP A 304 3.44 1.73 4.40
CA ASP A 304 2.44 2.80 4.51
C ASP A 304 1.04 2.21 4.66
N ILE A 305 0.74 1.77 5.89
CA ILE A 305 -0.56 1.16 6.22
C ILE A 305 -1.71 2.14 6.01
N VAL A 306 -1.49 3.42 6.29
CA VAL A 306 -2.51 4.48 6.12
C VAL A 306 -2.94 4.57 4.66
N SER A 307 -1.98 4.70 3.74
CA SER A 307 -2.28 4.73 2.31
C SER A 307 -2.92 3.43 1.83
N ALA A 308 -2.53 2.28 2.39
CA ALA A 308 -3.15 1.00 2.07
C ALA A 308 -4.61 0.92 2.52
N ILE A 309 -4.95 1.41 3.73
CA ILE A 309 -6.34 1.51 4.21
C ILE A 309 -7.14 2.44 3.31
N GLN A 310 -6.61 3.62 2.98
CA GLN A 310 -7.26 4.60 2.11
C GLN A 310 -7.55 4.01 0.71
N ALA A 311 -6.61 3.27 0.14
CA ALA A 311 -6.77 2.60 -1.15
C ALA A 311 -7.78 1.44 -1.12
N ALA A 312 -7.85 0.71 0.00
CA ALA A 312 -8.80 -0.40 0.18
C ALA A 312 -10.25 0.08 0.46
N TRP A 313 -10.41 1.25 1.08
CA TRP A 313 -11.70 1.75 1.55
C TRP A 313 -12.81 1.77 0.50
N PRO A 314 -12.61 2.28 -0.75
CA PRO A 314 -13.65 2.27 -1.78
C PRO A 314 -14.18 0.86 -2.10
N ASN A 315 -13.30 -0.15 -2.13
CA ASN A 315 -13.68 -1.54 -2.38
C ASN A 315 -14.48 -2.11 -1.19
N LEU A 316 -14.07 -1.80 0.05
CA LEU A 316 -14.77 -2.26 1.25
C LEU A 316 -16.20 -1.71 1.28
N ILE A 317 -16.41 -0.42 1.06
CA ILE A 317 -17.75 0.19 1.08
C ILE A 317 -18.62 -0.27 -0.11
N ALA A 318 -18.01 -0.67 -1.23
CA ALA A 318 -18.69 -1.26 -2.38
C ALA A 318 -19.02 -2.76 -2.20
N GLY A 319 -18.64 -3.39 -1.07
CA GLY A 319 -18.84 -4.82 -0.83
C GLY A 319 -17.90 -5.73 -1.63
N GLN A 320 -16.75 -5.21 -2.08
CA GLN A 320 -15.74 -5.90 -2.90
C GLN A 320 -14.52 -6.27 -2.08
N GLY A 321 -14.73 -7.05 -1.02
CA GLY A 321 -13.66 -7.57 -0.17
C GLY A 321 -13.02 -8.86 -0.69
N GLY A 322 -12.39 -9.61 0.21
CA GLY A 322 -11.80 -10.92 -0.08
C GLY A 322 -10.44 -10.87 -0.76
N GLN A 323 -9.75 -9.73 -0.72
CA GLN A 323 -8.47 -9.52 -1.40
C GLN A 323 -7.29 -9.45 -0.43
N THR A 324 -6.12 -9.90 -0.89
CA THR A 324 -4.86 -9.57 -0.23
C THR A 324 -4.40 -8.19 -0.71
N VAL A 325 -4.25 -7.26 0.24
CA VAL A 325 -3.76 -5.90 -0.01
C VAL A 325 -2.34 -5.82 0.53
N GLN A 326 -1.40 -5.37 -0.28
CA GLN A 326 -0.04 -5.11 0.16
C GLN A 326 0.12 -3.62 0.48
N SER A 327 0.73 -3.31 1.63
CA SER A 327 1.10 -1.93 1.95
C SER A 327 2.20 -1.44 1.01
N PRO A 328 2.05 -0.26 0.39
CA PRO A 328 3.17 0.39 -0.27
C PRO A 328 4.24 0.74 0.78
N LEU A 329 5.47 0.96 0.33
CA LEU A 329 6.55 1.44 1.21
C LEU A 329 6.65 2.96 1.13
N LYS A 330 7.10 3.57 2.24
CA LYS A 330 7.45 4.99 2.32
C LYS A 330 8.69 5.20 3.17
N LEU A 331 9.32 6.38 3.04
CA LEU A 331 10.34 6.83 3.97
C LEU A 331 9.70 7.45 5.20
N THR A 332 10.14 7.01 6.38
CA THR A 332 9.76 7.54 7.70
C THR A 332 11.02 7.85 8.51
N ASP A 333 10.88 8.43 9.68
CA ASP A 333 11.99 8.72 10.61
C ASP A 333 13.18 9.43 9.93
N VAL A 334 12.87 10.35 9.00
CA VAL A 334 13.90 11.00 8.18
C VAL A 334 14.64 12.06 8.99
N ASP A 335 15.95 11.86 9.14
CA ASP A 335 16.83 12.91 9.64
C ASP A 335 17.26 13.84 8.49
N SER A 336 16.69 15.04 8.44
CA SER A 336 16.97 16.02 7.40
C SER A 336 18.41 16.56 7.38
N SER A 337 19.18 16.34 8.44
CA SER A 337 20.61 16.68 8.50
C SER A 337 21.47 15.66 7.73
N LEU A 338 21.03 14.40 7.65
CA LEU A 338 21.68 13.32 6.92
C LEU A 338 21.08 13.15 5.51
N LEU A 339 19.78 13.15 5.42
CA LEU A 339 19.02 13.03 4.16
C LEU A 339 18.21 14.31 3.95
N SER A 340 18.79 15.30 3.27
CA SER A 340 18.13 16.60 3.03
C SER A 340 16.82 16.42 2.25
N PRO A 341 15.84 17.36 2.35
CA PRO A 341 14.54 17.23 1.66
C PRO A 341 14.65 16.98 0.15
N ALA A 342 15.66 17.57 -0.52
CA ALA A 342 15.89 17.34 -1.95
C ALA A 342 16.37 15.91 -2.22
N LYS A 343 17.27 15.38 -1.40
CA LYS A 343 17.75 13.99 -1.49
C LYS A 343 16.65 12.99 -1.11
N GLN A 344 15.84 13.32 -0.09
CA GLN A 344 14.66 12.53 0.27
C GLN A 344 13.69 12.40 -0.91
N ALA A 345 13.33 13.51 -1.57
CA ALA A 345 12.44 13.47 -2.74
C ALA A 345 12.99 12.60 -3.89
N GLN A 346 14.32 12.59 -4.10
CA GLN A 346 14.95 11.70 -5.07
C GLN A 346 14.82 10.22 -4.67
N ALA A 347 15.04 9.89 -3.40
CA ALA A 347 14.90 8.52 -2.89
C ALA A 347 13.43 8.05 -2.96
N GLU A 348 12.47 8.91 -2.65
CA GLU A 348 11.03 8.62 -2.78
C GLU A 348 10.61 8.38 -4.23
N GLN A 349 11.18 9.14 -5.19
CA GLN A 349 10.94 8.92 -6.62
C GLN A 349 11.46 7.56 -7.08
N VAL A 350 12.64 7.14 -6.61
CA VAL A 350 13.20 5.81 -6.90
C VAL A 350 12.35 4.71 -6.28
N LEU A 351 11.93 4.89 -5.02
CA LEU A 351 11.03 3.95 -4.35
C LEU A 351 9.70 3.81 -5.11
N ALA A 352 9.10 4.90 -5.57
CA ALA A 352 7.89 4.86 -6.39
C ALA A 352 8.11 4.12 -7.73
N GLY A 353 9.27 4.30 -8.36
CA GLY A 353 9.66 3.57 -9.57
C GLY A 353 9.79 2.06 -9.35
N LEU A 354 10.35 1.65 -8.21
CA LEU A 354 10.44 0.23 -7.81
C LEU A 354 9.05 -0.36 -7.54
N LEU A 355 8.22 0.33 -6.78
CA LEU A 355 6.86 -0.13 -6.44
C LEU A 355 5.94 -0.22 -7.67
N SER A 356 6.14 0.63 -8.67
CA SER A 356 5.39 0.58 -9.94
C SER A 356 5.98 -0.39 -10.97
N GLY A 357 7.11 -1.04 -10.68
CA GLY A 357 7.81 -1.95 -11.59
C GLY A 357 8.54 -1.24 -12.75
N GLN A 358 8.66 0.09 -12.72
CA GLN A 358 9.46 0.85 -13.70
C GLN A 358 10.96 0.67 -13.48
N ILE A 359 11.37 0.39 -12.25
CA ILE A 359 12.73 0.06 -11.86
C ILE A 359 12.72 -1.37 -11.32
N SER A 360 13.66 -2.19 -11.81
CA SER A 360 13.90 -3.54 -11.27
C SER A 360 15.01 -3.50 -10.23
N PRO A 361 14.83 -4.10 -9.04
CA PRO A 361 15.89 -4.16 -8.03
C PRO A 361 17.07 -5.05 -8.46
N HIS A 362 16.86 -5.98 -9.40
CA HIS A 362 17.85 -6.98 -9.84
C HIS A 362 18.43 -6.72 -11.24
N GLY A 363 18.35 -5.50 -11.74
CA GLY A 363 18.79 -5.19 -13.09
C GLY A 363 17.91 -5.83 -14.18
N VAL A 364 18.32 -5.65 -15.44
CA VAL A 364 17.67 -6.35 -16.57
C VAL A 364 18.37 -7.71 -16.72
N PRO A 365 17.64 -8.84 -16.72
CA PRO A 365 18.24 -10.15 -16.94
C PRO A 365 18.88 -10.29 -18.32
#